data_6daaffc4d2f910b1da7a09f69080a1ec
#
_entry.id   6daaffc4d2f910b1da7a09f69080a1ec
#
_cell.length_a   1.000
_cell.length_b   1.000
_cell.length_c   1.000
_cell.angle_alpha   90.00
_cell.angle_beta   90.00
_cell.angle_gamma   90.00
#
_symmetry.space_group_name_H-M   'P 1'
#
loop_
_entity.id
_entity.type
_entity.pdbx_description
1 polymer ?
#
loop_
_entity_poly.entity_id
_entity_poly.type
_entity_poly.pdbx_seq_one_letter_code
_entity_poly.pdbx_strand_id
1 'polypeptide(L)'
;MMKNAILGLAVVTLLSACGQEDPGGQTAEDAQDIAKVERMSKEPFKPIIPRPITEIDVARYGLDKPGCAFRKPDQKDPIFIANEEEGFMRIAGDLKRYAAKVESAQLPGNARSTYVGLASWVDLVSLPGKGSGSDTMHWPAKLILHDAQERVAFMAEGEVSCRG
;
A
#
# COMPACT_ATOMS: atom_id res chain seq x y z
N MET A 1 59.51 71.93 -3.29
CA MET A 1 60.59 70.91 -3.33
C MET A 1 60.02 69.57 -3.10
N MET A 2 60.35 68.67 -4.01
CA MET A 2 60.21 67.15 -3.96
C MET A 2 58.80 66.63 -3.80
N LYS A 3 58.13 66.23 -4.86
CA LYS A 3 58.22 65.00 -5.66
C LYS A 3 58.30 63.70 -4.82
N ASN A 4 57.25 62.96 -4.77
CA ASN A 4 57.37 61.50 -4.82
C ASN A 4 56.06 60.92 -5.39
N ALA A 5 56.22 60.29 -6.56
CA ALA A 5 55.24 59.42 -7.22
C ALA A 5 55.23 58.09 -6.53
N ILE A 6 54.05 57.57 -6.22
CA ILE A 6 53.88 56.17 -5.83
C ILE A 6 52.93 55.52 -6.83
N LEU A 7 53.55 54.65 -7.55
CA LEU A 7 52.97 53.75 -8.54
C LEU A 7 52.07 52.75 -7.86
N GLY A 8 50.77 52.80 -8.03
CA GLY A 8 49.82 51.88 -7.49
C GLY A 8 49.62 50.69 -8.46
N LEU A 9 50.06 49.53 -8.01
CA LEU A 9 49.93 48.23 -8.70
C LEU A 9 48.49 47.80 -8.63
N ALA A 10 47.77 47.80 -9.73
CA ALA A 10 46.42 47.25 -9.85
C ALA A 10 46.52 45.72 -9.95
N VAL A 11 46.17 45.02 -8.87
CA VAL A 11 45.97 43.59 -8.88
C VAL A 11 44.56 43.31 -9.40
N VAL A 12 44.48 42.83 -10.65
CA VAL A 12 43.25 42.30 -11.22
C VAL A 12 43.08 40.87 -10.74
N THR A 13 42.26 40.66 -9.75
CA THR A 13 41.79 39.35 -9.35
C THR A 13 40.69 38.90 -10.30
N LEU A 14 41.04 38.05 -11.23
CA LEU A 14 40.09 37.26 -12.03
C LEU A 14 39.48 36.20 -11.11
N LEU A 15 38.37 36.52 -10.45
CA LEU A 15 37.52 35.50 -9.85
C LEU A 15 36.78 34.78 -10.98
N SER A 16 37.19 33.57 -11.21
CA SER A 16 36.47 32.58 -12.01
C SER A 16 35.04 32.48 -11.52
N ALA A 17 34.11 32.95 -12.34
CA ALA A 17 32.70 32.63 -12.13
C ALA A 17 32.57 31.11 -12.29
N CYS A 18 32.46 30.38 -11.19
CA CYS A 18 31.79 29.08 -11.19
C CYS A 18 30.39 29.34 -11.72
N GLY A 19 30.06 28.74 -12.83
CA GLY A 19 28.73 28.80 -13.41
C GLY A 19 27.71 28.46 -12.34
N GLN A 20 26.86 29.40 -12.04
CA GLN A 20 25.67 29.23 -11.25
C GLN A 20 24.75 28.42 -12.17
N GLU A 21 24.74 27.08 -11.98
CA GLU A 21 23.69 26.28 -12.55
C GLU A 21 22.39 26.77 -11.91
N ASP A 22 21.53 27.33 -12.75
CA ASP A 22 20.18 27.74 -12.38
C ASP A 22 19.44 26.49 -11.84
N PRO A 23 18.99 26.45 -10.58
CA PRO A 23 18.27 25.30 -10.06
C PRO A 23 16.82 25.20 -10.60
N GLY A 24 16.52 25.93 -11.67
CA GLY A 24 15.16 26.06 -12.22
C GLY A 24 14.97 25.66 -13.67
N GLY A 25 15.99 25.18 -14.36
CA GLY A 25 15.92 24.91 -15.78
C GLY A 25 15.86 23.42 -16.15
N GLN A 26 14.97 22.63 -15.55
CA GLN A 26 14.66 21.36 -16.20
C GLN A 26 13.98 21.65 -17.53
N THR A 27 14.67 21.32 -18.61
CA THR A 27 14.09 21.45 -19.95
C THR A 27 12.94 20.46 -20.10
N ALA A 28 12.01 20.74 -21.00
CA ALA A 28 10.92 19.80 -21.30
C ALA A 28 11.47 18.42 -21.74
N GLU A 29 12.66 18.40 -22.29
CA GLU A 29 13.39 17.23 -22.73
C GLU A 29 13.91 16.40 -21.54
N ASP A 30 14.53 17.04 -20.54
CA ASP A 30 14.96 16.39 -19.30
C ASP A 30 13.77 15.80 -18.53
N ALA A 31 12.64 16.50 -18.48
CA ALA A 31 11.43 16.01 -17.83
C ALA A 31 10.86 14.75 -18.58
N GLN A 32 10.97 14.71 -19.91
CA GLN A 32 10.56 13.53 -20.69
C GLN A 32 11.49 12.36 -20.47
N ASP A 33 12.79 12.58 -20.38
CA ASP A 33 13.78 11.53 -20.15
C ASP A 33 13.65 10.97 -18.73
N ILE A 34 13.46 11.81 -17.72
CA ILE A 34 13.15 11.36 -16.35
C ILE A 34 11.88 10.52 -16.34
N ALA A 35 10.79 10.99 -16.95
CA ALA A 35 9.53 10.25 -17.01
C ALA A 35 9.65 8.91 -17.78
N LYS A 36 10.56 8.83 -18.74
CA LYS A 36 10.85 7.59 -19.47
C LYS A 36 11.62 6.59 -18.59
N VAL A 37 12.63 7.06 -17.86
CA VAL A 37 13.41 6.24 -16.91
C VAL A 37 12.50 5.73 -15.78
N GLU A 38 11.65 6.58 -15.22
CA GLU A 38 10.69 6.19 -14.19
C GLU A 38 9.70 5.12 -14.69
N ARG A 39 9.21 5.25 -15.92
CA ARG A 39 8.33 4.23 -16.52
C ARG A 39 9.04 2.89 -16.71
N MET A 40 10.30 2.89 -17.11
CA MET A 40 11.10 1.66 -17.29
C MET A 40 11.51 1.03 -15.95
N SER A 41 11.60 1.82 -14.89
CA SER A 41 11.95 1.36 -13.53
C SER A 41 10.79 0.76 -12.76
N LYS A 42 9.54 1.01 -13.19
CA LYS A 42 8.35 0.44 -12.53
C LYS A 42 8.19 -1.02 -12.94
N GLU A 43 8.08 -1.89 -11.93
CA GLU A 43 7.72 -3.29 -12.19
C GLU A 43 6.42 -3.39 -12.99
N PRO A 44 6.34 -4.29 -13.97
CA PRO A 44 5.10 -4.56 -14.69
C PRO A 44 3.97 -4.91 -13.71
N PHE A 45 2.78 -4.38 -13.96
CA PHE A 45 1.61 -4.74 -13.16
C PHE A 45 1.31 -6.23 -13.29
N LYS A 46 1.18 -6.91 -12.14
CA LYS A 46 0.77 -8.31 -12.06
C LYS A 46 -0.48 -8.39 -11.19
N PRO A 47 -1.63 -8.74 -11.76
CA PRO A 47 -2.83 -8.97 -10.94
C PRO A 47 -2.59 -10.13 -9.97
N ILE A 48 -3.05 -9.96 -8.74
CA ILE A 48 -3.00 -10.99 -7.70
C ILE A 48 -4.38 -11.62 -7.59
N ILE A 49 -4.44 -12.94 -7.67
CA ILE A 49 -5.71 -13.68 -7.54
C ILE A 49 -5.66 -14.47 -6.23
N PRO A 50 -6.32 -13.99 -5.16
CA PRO A 50 -6.43 -14.73 -3.92
C PRO A 50 -7.17 -16.07 -4.13
N ARG A 51 -6.69 -17.11 -3.45
CA ARG A 51 -7.32 -18.43 -3.42
C ARG A 51 -8.16 -18.58 -2.15
N PRO A 52 -9.19 -19.42 -2.17
CA PRO A 52 -9.93 -19.74 -0.96
C PRO A 52 -9.03 -20.31 0.15
N ILE A 53 -9.33 -19.93 1.38
CA ILE A 53 -8.73 -20.50 2.60
C ILE A 53 -9.62 -21.66 3.01
N THR A 54 -9.13 -22.88 2.84
CA THR A 54 -9.90 -24.10 3.09
C THR A 54 -9.99 -24.44 4.58
N GLU A 55 -10.91 -25.34 4.95
CA GLU A 55 -10.99 -25.90 6.31
C GLU A 55 -9.65 -26.52 6.75
N ILE A 56 -8.91 -27.14 5.81
CA ILE A 56 -7.58 -27.69 6.08
C ILE A 56 -6.58 -26.57 6.42
N ASP A 57 -6.65 -25.45 5.75
CA ASP A 57 -5.79 -24.29 6.06
C ASP A 57 -6.15 -23.71 7.44
N VAL A 58 -7.45 -23.58 7.72
CA VAL A 58 -7.94 -23.11 9.03
C VAL A 58 -7.41 -24.00 10.16
N ALA A 59 -7.53 -25.31 10.04
CA ALA A 59 -7.03 -26.25 11.04
C ALA A 59 -5.50 -26.24 11.15
N ARG A 60 -4.79 -26.20 10.01
CA ARG A 60 -3.32 -26.21 9.97
C ARG A 60 -2.68 -24.98 10.61
N TYR A 61 -3.28 -23.82 10.41
CA TYR A 61 -2.72 -22.52 10.82
C TYR A 61 -3.42 -21.94 12.06
N GLY A 62 -4.39 -22.64 12.64
CA GLY A 62 -5.13 -22.19 13.83
C GLY A 62 -5.93 -20.91 13.60
N LEU A 63 -6.63 -20.83 12.46
CA LEU A 63 -7.41 -19.66 12.06
C LEU A 63 -8.87 -19.69 12.53
N ASP A 64 -9.22 -20.63 13.39
CA ASP A 64 -10.55 -20.84 13.98
C ASP A 64 -10.87 -19.90 15.16
N LYS A 65 -9.96 -18.96 15.44
CA LYS A 65 -10.13 -17.94 16.48
C LYS A 65 -11.29 -16.98 16.18
N PRO A 66 -11.84 -16.30 17.21
CA PRO A 66 -12.79 -15.23 17.02
C PRO A 66 -12.26 -14.20 15.99
N GLY A 67 -13.13 -13.78 15.08
CA GLY A 67 -12.75 -12.86 14.00
C GLY A 67 -13.75 -12.88 12.85
N CYS A 68 -13.35 -12.30 11.75
CA CYS A 68 -14.18 -12.05 10.58
C CYS A 68 -13.64 -12.80 9.35
N ALA A 69 -14.53 -13.29 8.53
CA ALA A 69 -14.21 -13.98 7.28
C ALA A 69 -14.92 -13.30 6.10
N PHE A 70 -14.15 -12.83 5.12
CA PHE A 70 -14.69 -12.26 3.89
C PHE A 70 -14.83 -13.34 2.82
N ARG A 71 -16.02 -13.43 2.23
CA ARG A 71 -16.38 -14.35 1.15
C ARG A 71 -16.90 -13.59 -0.06
N LYS A 72 -16.52 -14.04 -1.24
CA LYS A 72 -17.18 -13.59 -2.46
C LYS A 72 -18.57 -14.24 -2.59
N PRO A 73 -19.50 -13.63 -3.36
CA PRO A 73 -20.74 -14.30 -3.72
C PRO A 73 -20.46 -15.70 -4.29
N ASP A 74 -21.32 -16.66 -3.98
CA ASP A 74 -21.27 -18.05 -4.46
C ASP A 74 -20.01 -18.85 -4.06
N GLN A 75 -19.22 -18.35 -3.10
CA GLN A 75 -18.07 -19.08 -2.54
C GLN A 75 -18.33 -19.50 -1.09
N LYS A 76 -18.16 -20.80 -0.82
CA LYS A 76 -18.26 -21.35 0.54
C LYS A 76 -17.08 -20.89 1.41
N ASP A 77 -15.87 -20.99 0.86
CA ASP A 77 -14.65 -20.72 1.60
C ASP A 77 -14.24 -19.24 1.50
N PRO A 78 -13.76 -18.65 2.60
CA PRO A 78 -13.32 -17.24 2.61
C PRO A 78 -12.03 -17.08 1.81
N ILE A 79 -11.82 -15.87 1.26
CA ILE A 79 -10.55 -15.48 0.65
C ILE A 79 -9.71 -14.59 1.56
N PHE A 80 -10.31 -14.09 2.66
CA PHE A 80 -9.62 -13.33 3.69
C PHE A 80 -10.24 -13.64 5.05
N ILE A 81 -9.41 -13.93 6.04
CA ILE A 81 -9.79 -14.11 7.43
C ILE A 81 -9.01 -13.09 8.26
N ALA A 82 -9.68 -12.39 9.15
CA ALA A 82 -9.09 -11.32 9.91
C ALA A 82 -9.65 -11.22 11.33
N ASN A 83 -8.86 -10.72 12.24
CA ASN A 83 -9.25 -10.35 13.58
C ASN A 83 -8.71 -8.95 13.91
N GLU A 84 -8.74 -8.55 15.18
CA GLU A 84 -8.27 -7.25 15.63
C GLU A 84 -6.78 -7.00 15.42
N GLU A 85 -5.96 -8.07 15.36
CA GLU A 85 -4.50 -8.00 15.32
C GLU A 85 -3.93 -8.33 13.94
N GLU A 86 -4.55 -9.26 13.23
CA GLU A 86 -3.98 -9.84 12.01
C GLU A 86 -5.02 -10.28 10.99
N GLY A 87 -4.60 -10.36 9.74
CA GLY A 87 -5.38 -10.88 8.63
C GLY A 87 -4.59 -11.92 7.82
N PHE A 88 -5.30 -12.81 7.15
CA PHE A 88 -4.73 -13.89 6.36
C PHE A 88 -5.37 -13.98 4.99
N MET A 89 -4.54 -14.14 3.96
CA MET A 89 -4.97 -14.32 2.57
C MET A 89 -4.09 -15.37 1.89
N ARG A 90 -4.69 -16.25 1.09
CA ARG A 90 -3.93 -17.24 0.32
C ARG A 90 -3.57 -16.68 -1.06
N ILE A 91 -2.28 -16.49 -1.33
CA ILE A 91 -1.75 -15.95 -2.58
C ILE A 91 -0.68 -16.89 -3.13
N ALA A 92 -0.79 -17.27 -4.40
CA ALA A 92 0.16 -18.15 -5.09
C ALA A 92 0.47 -19.46 -4.35
N GLY A 93 -0.51 -19.99 -3.60
CA GLY A 93 -0.35 -21.23 -2.84
C GLY A 93 0.08 -21.05 -1.39
N ASP A 94 0.61 -19.91 -1.02
CA ASP A 94 1.05 -19.59 0.35
C ASP A 94 -0.03 -18.82 1.12
N LEU A 95 -0.11 -19.09 2.42
CA LEU A 95 -0.90 -18.25 3.32
C LEU A 95 -0.06 -17.03 3.75
N LYS A 96 -0.45 -15.85 3.29
CA LYS A 96 0.20 -14.59 3.64
C LYS A 96 -0.48 -14.00 4.87
N ARG A 97 0.33 -13.51 5.80
CA ARG A 97 -0.10 -12.84 7.03
C ARG A 97 0.04 -11.33 6.87
N TYR A 98 -0.94 -10.61 7.37
CA TYR A 98 -1.02 -9.15 7.40
C TYR A 98 -1.23 -8.71 8.85
N ALA A 99 -0.53 -7.68 9.28
CA ALA A 99 -0.77 -7.06 10.58
C ALA A 99 -1.92 -6.04 10.46
N ALA A 100 -2.80 -6.01 11.43
CA ALA A 100 -3.83 -4.97 11.49
C ALA A 100 -3.20 -3.59 11.69
N LYS A 101 -3.62 -2.61 10.91
CA LYS A 101 -3.20 -1.22 11.09
C LYS A 101 -4.03 -0.59 12.21
N VAL A 102 -3.42 -0.42 13.39
CA VAL A 102 -4.11 0.02 14.61
C VAL A 102 -4.81 1.36 14.45
N GLU A 103 -4.22 2.28 13.68
CA GLU A 103 -4.78 3.61 13.40
C GLU A 103 -5.92 3.59 12.38
N SER A 104 -6.19 2.45 11.73
CA SER A 104 -7.30 2.32 10.80
C SER A 104 -8.63 2.17 11.53
N ALA A 105 -9.73 2.47 10.84
CA ALA A 105 -11.06 2.40 11.43
C ALA A 105 -11.36 0.98 11.93
N GLN A 106 -11.99 0.89 13.11
CA GLN A 106 -12.55 -0.35 13.60
C GLN A 106 -13.88 -0.64 12.89
N LEU A 107 -14.02 -1.86 12.43
CA LEU A 107 -15.21 -2.37 11.76
C LEU A 107 -15.99 -3.31 12.68
N PRO A 108 -17.24 -3.64 12.35
CA PRO A 108 -18.00 -4.65 13.09
C PRO A 108 -17.22 -5.96 13.26
N GLY A 109 -17.40 -6.63 14.42
CA GLY A 109 -16.68 -7.87 14.73
C GLY A 109 -15.20 -7.69 15.07
N ASN A 110 -14.81 -6.50 15.53
CA ASN A 110 -13.45 -6.12 15.89
C ASN A 110 -12.43 -6.22 14.72
N ALA A 111 -12.89 -6.32 13.50
CA ALA A 111 -11.99 -6.20 12.34
C ALA A 111 -11.47 -4.76 12.19
N ARG A 112 -10.36 -4.60 11.50
CA ARG A 112 -9.82 -3.31 11.09
C ARG A 112 -10.10 -3.05 9.61
N SER A 113 -10.15 -1.79 9.24
CA SER A 113 -10.36 -1.43 7.83
C SER A 113 -9.12 -1.63 6.97
N THR A 114 -7.93 -1.76 7.56
CA THR A 114 -6.67 -1.93 6.82
C THR A 114 -5.75 -2.94 7.51
N TYR A 115 -5.16 -3.82 6.70
CA TYR A 115 -4.18 -4.82 7.11
C TYR A 115 -2.95 -4.74 6.22
N VAL A 116 -1.75 -4.67 6.81
CA VAL A 116 -0.48 -4.40 6.11
C VAL A 116 0.40 -5.63 6.13
N GLY A 117 0.85 -6.05 4.95
CA GLY A 117 1.85 -7.10 4.73
C GLY A 117 3.21 -6.54 4.31
N LEU A 118 4.15 -7.42 3.96
CA LEU A 118 5.51 -7.02 3.57
C LEU A 118 5.57 -6.27 2.22
N ALA A 119 4.72 -6.65 1.27
CA ALA A 119 4.75 -6.10 -0.08
C ALA A 119 3.34 -5.83 -0.63
N SER A 120 2.36 -5.75 0.24
CA SER A 120 0.96 -5.51 -0.13
C SER A 120 0.17 -5.13 1.11
N TRP A 121 -0.98 -4.50 0.93
CA TRP A 121 -1.93 -4.29 2.02
C TRP A 121 -3.36 -4.54 1.53
N VAL A 122 -4.23 -4.80 2.48
CA VAL A 122 -5.63 -5.11 2.25
C VAL A 122 -6.49 -4.06 2.91
N ASP A 123 -7.39 -3.46 2.15
CA ASP A 123 -8.47 -2.63 2.68
C ASP A 123 -9.78 -3.41 2.66
N LEU A 124 -10.48 -3.36 3.79
CA LEU A 124 -11.80 -3.93 3.98
C LEU A 124 -12.79 -2.78 4.19
N VAL A 125 -13.60 -2.51 3.18
CA VAL A 125 -14.52 -1.37 3.16
C VAL A 125 -15.94 -1.88 3.39
N SER A 126 -16.61 -1.37 4.43
CA SER A 126 -18.02 -1.66 4.66
C SER A 126 -18.87 -1.00 3.59
N LEU A 127 -19.76 -1.76 2.98
CA LEU A 127 -20.74 -1.25 2.01
C LEU A 127 -22.08 -0.99 2.69
N PRO A 128 -22.90 -0.08 2.14
CA PRO A 128 -24.25 0.14 2.64
C PRO A 128 -25.07 -1.17 2.59
N GLY A 129 -25.72 -1.51 3.69
CA GLY A 129 -26.55 -2.71 3.82
C GLY A 129 -26.88 -3.00 5.26
N LYS A 130 -27.88 -3.88 5.49
CA LYS A 130 -28.24 -4.30 6.83
C LYS A 130 -27.33 -5.46 7.26
N GLY A 131 -26.57 -5.28 8.31
CA GLY A 131 -25.96 -6.39 9.05
C GLY A 131 -27.05 -7.21 9.75
N SER A 132 -26.89 -8.53 9.86
CA SER A 132 -27.84 -9.42 10.54
C SER A 132 -27.12 -10.44 11.43
N GLY A 133 -27.77 -10.80 12.53
CA GLY A 133 -27.36 -11.88 13.42
C GLY A 133 -27.19 -11.46 14.89
N SER A 134 -27.44 -12.41 15.80
CA SER A 134 -27.23 -12.22 17.25
C SER A 134 -25.85 -12.70 17.70
N ASP A 135 -25.38 -13.85 17.20
CA ASP A 135 -24.09 -14.44 17.56
C ASP A 135 -23.06 -14.35 16.41
N THR A 136 -23.55 -14.14 15.19
CA THR A 136 -22.72 -13.92 14.00
C THR A 136 -23.14 -12.61 13.36
N MET A 137 -22.20 -11.70 13.20
CA MET A 137 -22.44 -10.44 12.54
C MET A 137 -22.11 -10.57 11.04
N HIS A 138 -23.06 -10.23 10.18
CA HIS A 138 -22.91 -10.26 8.73
C HIS A 138 -23.06 -8.85 8.18
N TRP A 139 -22.19 -8.44 7.26
CA TRP A 139 -22.29 -7.15 6.58
C TRP A 139 -21.64 -7.18 5.19
N PRO A 140 -22.23 -6.45 4.22
CA PRO A 140 -21.66 -6.38 2.88
C PRO A 140 -20.36 -5.57 2.90
N ALA A 141 -19.38 -6.05 2.16
CA ALA A 141 -18.06 -5.44 2.14
C ALA A 141 -17.44 -5.48 0.75
N LYS A 142 -16.47 -4.60 0.55
CA LYS A 142 -15.52 -4.63 -0.56
C LYS A 142 -14.13 -4.89 0.01
N LEU A 143 -13.45 -5.88 -0.55
CA LEU A 143 -12.06 -6.19 -0.24
C LEU A 143 -11.18 -5.68 -1.37
N ILE A 144 -10.15 -4.91 -1.05
CA ILE A 144 -9.20 -4.33 -2.00
C ILE A 144 -7.80 -4.74 -1.57
N LEU A 145 -7.07 -5.39 -2.46
CA LEU A 145 -5.66 -5.75 -2.25
C LEU A 145 -4.80 -4.82 -3.11
N HIS A 146 -3.87 -4.15 -2.47
CA HIS A 146 -2.89 -3.28 -3.12
C HIS A 146 -1.52 -3.96 -3.17
N ASP A 147 -0.77 -3.68 -4.24
CA ASP A 147 0.63 -4.10 -4.37
C ASP A 147 1.60 -3.08 -3.73
N ALA A 148 2.90 -3.38 -3.75
CA ALA A 148 3.94 -2.52 -3.20
C ALA A 148 4.06 -1.15 -3.89
N GLN A 149 3.48 -0.98 -5.07
CA GLN A 149 3.42 0.28 -5.83
C GLN A 149 2.07 1.00 -5.68
N GLU A 150 1.30 0.67 -4.65
CA GLU A 150 0.00 1.28 -4.34
C GLU A 150 -1.09 1.05 -5.42
N ARG A 151 -0.87 0.08 -6.33
CA ARG A 151 -1.85 -0.24 -7.38
C ARG A 151 -2.84 -1.27 -6.86
N VAL A 152 -4.09 -1.17 -7.28
CA VAL A 152 -5.10 -2.19 -6.97
C VAL A 152 -4.79 -3.47 -7.73
N ALA A 153 -4.23 -4.46 -7.03
CA ALA A 153 -3.87 -5.76 -7.59
C ALA A 153 -5.04 -6.75 -7.62
N PHE A 154 -6.02 -6.56 -6.72
CA PHE A 154 -7.26 -7.33 -6.69
C PHE A 154 -8.36 -6.52 -5.99
N MET A 155 -9.60 -6.72 -6.42
CA MET A 155 -10.79 -6.15 -5.76
C MET A 155 -11.98 -7.09 -5.94
N ALA A 156 -12.77 -7.25 -4.90
CA ALA A 156 -14.02 -7.99 -4.95
C ALA A 156 -15.04 -7.41 -3.97
N GLU A 157 -16.30 -7.45 -4.34
CA GLU A 157 -17.43 -7.26 -3.42
C GLU A 157 -17.88 -8.62 -2.89
N GLY A 158 -18.41 -8.61 -1.68
CA GLY A 158 -18.83 -9.82 -1.01
C GLY A 158 -19.43 -9.54 0.37
N GLU A 159 -19.36 -10.54 1.23
CA GLU A 159 -19.89 -10.48 2.58
C GLU A 159 -18.81 -10.82 3.60
N VAL A 160 -18.80 -10.09 4.70
CA VAL A 160 -18.05 -10.43 5.90
C VAL A 160 -19.00 -11.09 6.91
N SER A 161 -18.56 -12.21 7.46
CA SER A 161 -19.21 -12.83 8.61
C SER A 161 -18.24 -12.90 9.78
N CYS A 162 -18.61 -12.36 10.93
CA CYS A 162 -17.80 -12.33 12.14
C CYS A 162 -18.39 -13.20 13.21
N ARG A 163 -17.52 -13.83 14.00
CA ARG A 163 -17.84 -14.57 15.21
C ARG A 163 -17.07 -13.97 16.36
N GLY A 164 -17.76 -13.69 17.45
CA GLY A 164 -17.19 -13.26 18.73
C GLY A 164 -16.75 -14.44 19.59
#